data_e41b33339c4cd9d96d2b2e386f443f46
#
_entry.id   e41b33339c4cd9d96d2b2e386f443f46
#
_cell.length_a   1.000
_cell.length_b   1.000
_cell.length_c   1.000
_cell.angle_alpha   90.00
_cell.angle_beta   90.00
_cell.angle_gamma   90.00
#
_symmetry.space_group_name_H-M   'P 1'
#
loop_
_entity.id
_entity.type
_entity.pdbx_description
1 polymer ?
#
loop_
_entity_poly.entity_id
_entity_poly.type
_entity_poly.pdbx_seq_one_letter_code
_entity_poly.pdbx_strand_id
1 'polypeptide(L)' 'MSKEQQTKYPWHLAPDWAMWAATDEDGSEYFYEKVPYIQGAYWKKEIGSLAVFFITPNPEPIDWQNSLEKRPGT' A
#
# COMPACT_ATOMS: atom_id res chain seq x y z
N MET A 1 -13.85 -18.86 -4.95
CA MET A 1 -13.61 -18.40 -4.91
C MET A 1 -12.85 -17.61 -4.81
N SER A 2 -12.46 -17.30 -4.98
CA SER A 2 -11.61 -16.58 -4.89
C SER A 2 -11.75 -15.33 -4.29
N LYS A 3 -12.35 -15.00 -3.49
CA LYS A 3 -12.53 -13.81 -2.89
C LYS A 3 -11.38 -13.40 -2.12
N GLU A 4 -10.50 -14.24 -1.88
CA GLU A 4 -9.31 -13.87 -1.20
C GLU A 4 -8.51 -12.86 -1.99
N GLN A 5 -8.84 -12.63 -3.24
CA GLN A 5 -8.15 -11.65 -4.05
C GLN A 5 -8.78 -10.27 -3.97
N GLN A 6 -9.71 -10.07 -3.05
CA GLN A 6 -10.30 -8.76 -2.88
C GLN A 6 -9.31 -7.87 -2.14
N THR A 7 -8.71 -6.95 -2.84
CA THR A 7 -7.70 -6.07 -2.28
C THR A 7 -8.19 -4.65 -2.31
N LYS A 8 -7.57 -3.79 -1.52
CA LYS A 8 -7.94 -2.39 -1.52
C LYS A 8 -7.10 -1.56 -2.46
N TYR A 9 -6.13 -2.16 -3.14
CA TYR A 9 -5.20 -1.41 -3.97
C TYR A 9 -5.13 -1.93 -5.40
N PRO A 10 -4.83 -1.04 -6.36
CA PRO A 10 -4.75 -1.42 -7.78
C PRO A 10 -3.41 -2.08 -8.10
N TRP A 11 -3.21 -3.29 -7.63
CA TRP A 11 -1.94 -3.99 -7.77
C TRP A 11 -1.51 -4.19 -9.23
N HIS A 12 -2.48 -4.18 -10.16
CA HIS A 12 -2.13 -4.31 -11.58
C HIS A 12 -1.35 -3.10 -12.10
N LEU A 13 -1.38 -1.98 -11.35
CA LEU A 13 -0.62 -0.77 -11.72
C LEU A 13 0.72 -0.70 -10.98
N ALA A 14 1.00 -1.65 -10.10
CA ALA A 14 2.18 -1.57 -9.25
C ALA A 14 3.44 -1.98 -10.02
N PRO A 15 4.58 -1.35 -9.72
CA PRO A 15 5.85 -1.81 -10.28
C PRO A 15 6.15 -3.24 -9.86
N ASP A 16 7.00 -3.91 -10.62
CA ASP A 16 7.35 -5.30 -10.31
C ASP A 16 7.94 -5.45 -8.93
N TRP A 17 8.68 -4.46 -8.45
CA TRP A 17 9.33 -4.54 -7.14
C TRP A 17 8.40 -4.29 -5.98
N ALA A 18 7.18 -3.80 -6.23
CA ALA A 18 6.27 -3.42 -5.14
C ALA A 18 5.71 -4.67 -4.47
N MET A 19 5.90 -4.76 -3.17
CA MET A 19 5.42 -5.90 -2.38
C MET A 19 4.42 -5.49 -1.33
N TRP A 20 4.32 -4.20 -1.03
CA TRP A 20 3.44 -3.67 0.01
C TRP A 20 2.78 -2.39 -0.45
N ALA A 21 1.62 -2.08 0.12
CA ALA A 21 0.95 -0.81 -0.13
C ALA A 21 0.31 -0.35 1.16
N ALA A 22 0.24 0.96 1.34
CA ALA A 22 -0.38 1.53 2.53
C ALA A 22 -0.82 2.95 2.27
N THR A 23 -1.74 3.44 3.10
CA THR A 23 -2.32 4.76 2.99
C THR A 23 -1.99 5.56 4.23
N ASP A 24 -1.52 6.78 4.05
CA ASP A 24 -1.23 7.70 5.16
C ASP A 24 -2.52 8.34 5.67
N GLU A 25 -2.43 8.99 6.82
CA GLU A 25 -3.59 9.62 7.43
C GLU A 25 -4.29 10.60 6.48
N ASP A 26 -3.51 11.30 5.66
CA ASP A 26 -4.06 12.31 4.76
C ASP A 26 -4.60 11.71 3.46
N GLY A 27 -4.58 10.39 3.31
CA GLY A 27 -5.09 9.74 2.12
C GLY A 27 -4.04 9.45 1.06
N SER A 28 -2.79 9.89 1.27
CA SER A 28 -1.72 9.61 0.31
C SER A 28 -1.39 8.13 0.31
N GLU A 29 -1.23 7.55 -0.88
CA GLU A 29 -1.01 6.11 -1.03
C GLU A 29 0.33 5.85 -1.68
N TYR A 30 1.02 4.79 -1.20
CA TYR A 30 2.33 4.43 -1.74
C TYR A 30 2.47 2.93 -1.86
N PHE A 31 3.18 2.50 -2.91
CA PHE A 31 3.70 1.14 -3.00
C PHE A 31 5.10 1.14 -2.43
N TYR A 32 5.45 0.06 -1.73
CA TYR A 32 6.77 -0.09 -1.09
C TYR A 32 7.40 -1.41 -1.47
N GLU A 33 8.71 -1.39 -1.62
CA GLU A 33 9.47 -2.62 -1.85
C GLU A 33 9.59 -3.44 -0.58
N LYS A 34 9.90 -2.78 0.53
CA LYS A 34 10.03 -3.43 1.83
C LYS A 34 8.89 -2.98 2.72
N VAL A 35 8.54 -3.80 3.73
CA VAL A 35 7.40 -3.48 4.58
C VAL A 35 7.65 -2.13 5.29
N PRO A 36 6.70 -1.20 5.16
CA PRO A 36 6.84 0.10 5.85
C PRO A 36 6.36 -0.02 7.29
N TYR A 37 6.58 1.03 8.06
CA TYR A 37 6.12 1.09 9.44
C TYR A 37 5.51 2.46 9.72
N ILE A 38 4.63 2.52 10.70
CA ILE A 38 3.96 3.77 11.05
C ILE A 38 4.89 4.64 11.88
N GLN A 39 4.97 5.92 11.49
CA GLN A 39 5.67 6.92 12.27
C GLN A 39 4.83 8.19 12.22
N GLY A 40 4.24 8.56 13.36
CA GLY A 40 3.36 9.72 13.41
C GLY A 40 2.09 9.47 12.62
N ALA A 41 1.81 10.31 11.64
CA ALA A 41 0.57 10.26 10.88
C ALA A 41 0.78 9.66 9.48
N TYR A 42 1.85 8.89 9.30
CA TYR A 42 2.11 8.31 7.98
C TYR A 42 2.93 7.04 8.09
N TRP A 43 2.95 6.29 7.00
CA TRP A 43 3.79 5.10 6.86
C TRP A 43 5.16 5.55 6.36
N LYS A 44 6.20 4.99 6.95
CA LYS A 44 7.57 5.35 6.61
C LYS A 44 8.27 4.15 6.00
N LYS A 45 9.00 4.40 4.93
CA LYS A 45 9.71 3.30 4.28
C LYS A 45 10.99 2.97 5.04
N GLU A 46 11.39 1.71 4.97
CA GLU A 46 12.67 1.29 5.50
C GLU A 46 13.81 1.90 4.68
N ILE A 47 14.94 2.07 5.32
CA ILE A 47 16.15 2.55 4.64
C ILE A 47 16.45 1.60 3.49
N GLY A 48 16.70 2.15 2.32
CA GLY A 48 17.03 1.36 1.15
C GLY A 48 15.84 0.81 0.40
N SER A 49 14.62 1.02 0.91
CA SER A 49 13.43 0.56 0.22
C SER A 49 13.05 1.53 -0.89
N LEU A 50 12.56 0.99 -1.99
CA LEU A 50 11.90 1.81 -3.00
C LEU A 50 10.48 2.10 -2.54
N ALA A 51 9.96 3.26 -2.94
CA ALA A 51 8.57 3.63 -2.68
C ALA A 51 8.11 4.55 -3.79
N VAL A 52 6.84 4.42 -4.17
CA VAL A 52 6.28 5.26 -5.22
C VAL A 52 4.84 5.62 -4.88
N PHE A 53 4.49 6.86 -5.11
CA PHE A 53 3.15 7.39 -4.89
C PHE A 53 2.21 6.90 -6.00
N PHE A 54 0.96 6.63 -5.64
CA PHE A 54 -0.04 6.31 -6.64
C PHE A 54 -1.40 6.83 -6.20
N ILE A 55 -2.36 6.80 -7.11
CA ILE A 55 -3.72 7.25 -6.83
C ILE A 55 -4.66 6.12 -7.19
N THR A 56 -5.48 5.71 -6.23
CA THR A 56 -6.49 4.68 -6.46
C THR A 56 -7.73 5.34 -7.05
N PRO A 57 -8.22 4.87 -8.20
CA PRO A 57 -9.49 5.37 -8.72
C PRO A 57 -10.62 5.00 -7.77
N ASN A 58 -11.50 5.97 -7.47
CA ASN A 58 -12.67 5.74 -6.61
C ASN A 58 -12.29 5.09 -5.29
N PRO A 59 -11.41 5.72 -4.50
CA PRO A 59 -10.94 5.07 -3.28
C PRO A 59 -12.06 4.92 -2.27
N GLU A 60 -12.03 3.79 -1.54
CA GLU A 60 -12.94 3.56 -0.45
C GLU A 60 -12.43 4.25 0.79
N PRO A 61 -13.30 4.65 1.73
CA PRO A 61 -12.85 5.11 3.02
C PRO A 61 -11.99 4.02 3.66
N ILE A 62 -10.87 4.42 4.28
CA ILE A 62 -9.95 3.44 4.82
C ILE A 62 -9.47 3.88 6.19
N ASP A 63 -9.29 2.89 7.07
CA ASP A 63 -8.64 3.10 8.36
C ASP A 63 -7.15 3.05 8.05
N TRP A 64 -6.51 4.20 8.00
CA TRP A 64 -5.15 4.29 7.49
C TRP A 64 -4.15 3.47 8.30
N GLN A 65 -4.35 3.34 9.61
CA GLN A 65 -3.43 2.59 10.44
C GLN A 65 -3.49 1.09 10.17
N ASN A 66 -4.58 0.61 9.59
CA ASN A 66 -4.76 -0.78 9.22
C ASN A 66 -4.76 -0.97 7.71
N SER A 67 -4.21 0.00 6.98
CA SER A 67 -4.27 -0.03 5.52
C SER A 67 -3.19 -0.89 4.88
N LEU A 68 -2.17 -1.27 5.63
CA LEU A 68 -1.05 -2.03 5.05
C LEU A 68 -1.54 -3.34 4.45
N GLU A 69 -1.11 -3.58 3.22
CA GLU A 69 -1.50 -4.78 2.51
C GLU A 69 -0.31 -5.36 1.79
N LYS A 70 -0.13 -6.66 1.87
CA LYS A 70 0.92 -7.35 1.14
C LYS A 70 0.39 -7.67 -0.26
N ARG A 71 1.28 -7.61 -1.26
CA ARG A 71 0.90 -7.91 -2.63
C ARG A 71 0.31 -9.30 -2.73
N PRO A 72 -0.88 -9.45 -3.33
CA PRO A 72 -1.51 -10.77 -3.46
C PRO A 72 -0.67 -11.72 -4.30
N GLY A 73 -0.69 -12.99 -3.95
CA GLY A 73 0.00 -13.99 -4.74
C GLY A 73 1.48 -14.12 -4.42
N THR A 74 1.94 -13.45 -3.38
CA THR A 74 3.38 -13.49 -3.05
C THR A 74 3.62 -14.07 -1.66
#